data_0e0ae164dc1b7c27d475eb61d6f68576
#
_entry.id   0e0ae164dc1b7c27d475eb61d6f68576
#
_cell.length_a   1.000
_cell.length_b   1.000
_cell.length_c   1.000
_cell.angle_alpha   90.00
_cell.angle_beta   90.00
_cell.angle_gamma   90.00
#
_symmetry.space_group_name_H-M   'P 1'
#
loop_
_entity.id
_entity.type
_entity.pdbx_description
1 polymer ?
#
loop_
_entity_poly.entity_id
_entity_poly.type
_entity_poly.pdbx_seq_one_letter_code
_entity_poly.pdbx_strand_id
1 'polypeptide(L)'
;VLSACAFGGSGVAAKPLIDLGFDPLQVVWMRVVVAALVLAPVALRFRALPRQRPGLIAGFGLLGIVGCQALYFVAIARIPVGVAILVEFLGPALLLGWIRLVQRRPVTRAAAVGVVLATGGMTCVVEIWSGLAFDALGLLYAFGAACCQVAYFVLADHGTEGSDAPEPVAVIAHGLLVGTVALTLVAHPWTMRWSVLGHQAALGDRDVPAVLLVGWIGLVSTVVAYLAGVTSVRRLSPQVAAVVGVLEAVVATVLAWVLIDEHLGAAQIIGGALVLAGAFVAQTSAAPPAGGPVDTPAPPPAARPATPELSR
;
A
#
# COMPACT_ATOMS: atom_id res chain seq x y z
N VAL A 1 13.97 -0.89 2.21
CA VAL A 1 14.09 -0.33 3.58
C VAL A 1 13.61 1.12 3.60
N LEU A 2 14.19 2.04 2.77
CA LEU A 2 13.79 3.46 2.77
C LEU A 2 12.27 3.66 2.56
N SER A 3 11.68 2.95 1.61
CA SER A 3 10.23 3.00 1.34
C SER A 3 9.42 2.56 2.58
N ALA A 4 9.81 1.45 3.22
CA ALA A 4 9.15 0.94 4.41
C ALA A 4 9.21 1.92 5.60
N CYS A 5 10.38 2.54 5.82
CA CYS A 5 10.52 3.56 6.87
C CYS A 5 9.69 4.83 6.56
N ALA A 6 9.66 5.23 5.30
CA ALA A 6 8.92 6.41 4.87
C ALA A 6 7.39 6.20 4.98
N PHE A 7 6.87 5.07 4.51
CA PHE A 7 5.46 4.74 4.66
C PHE A 7 5.07 4.50 6.12
N GLY A 8 5.87 3.70 6.86
CA GLY A 8 5.61 3.38 8.26
C GLY A 8 5.51 4.61 9.17
N GLY A 9 6.23 5.69 8.85
CA GLY A 9 6.11 6.97 9.57
C GLY A 9 4.84 7.78 9.26
N SER A 10 4.03 7.35 8.29
CA SER A 10 2.86 8.11 7.83
C SER A 10 1.80 8.29 8.90
N GLY A 11 1.33 7.19 9.51
CA GLY A 11 0.28 7.22 10.54
C GLY A 11 0.74 7.96 11.79
N VAL A 12 1.98 7.72 12.21
CA VAL A 12 2.58 8.35 13.39
C VAL A 12 2.69 9.87 13.24
N ALA A 13 3.02 10.37 12.04
CA ALA A 13 3.06 11.80 11.78
C ALA A 13 1.66 12.41 11.56
N ALA A 14 0.68 11.61 11.14
CA ALA A 14 -0.70 12.06 10.93
C ALA A 14 -1.50 12.14 12.23
N LYS A 15 -1.28 11.23 13.17
CA LYS A 15 -2.03 11.18 14.44
C LYS A 15 -1.99 12.50 15.21
N PRO A 16 -0.83 13.15 15.45
CA PRO A 16 -0.77 14.44 16.10
C PRO A 16 -1.54 15.55 15.38
N LEU A 17 -1.61 15.52 14.05
CA LEU A 17 -2.41 16.49 13.28
C LEU A 17 -3.91 16.28 13.51
N ILE A 18 -4.35 15.03 13.59
CA ILE A 18 -5.75 14.69 13.89
C ILE A 18 -6.09 15.12 15.32
N ASP A 19 -5.19 14.88 16.28
CA ASP A 19 -5.37 15.24 17.69
C ASP A 19 -5.39 16.79 17.90
N LEU A 20 -4.72 17.55 17.02
CA LEU A 20 -4.84 19.02 16.95
C LEU A 20 -6.20 19.50 16.45
N GLY A 21 -7.07 18.58 15.97
CA GLY A 21 -8.43 18.84 15.52
C GLY A 21 -8.58 19.04 14.01
N PHE A 22 -7.61 18.58 13.19
CA PHE A 22 -7.87 18.39 11.77
C PHE A 22 -8.74 17.14 11.56
N ASP A 23 -9.70 17.25 10.63
CA ASP A 23 -10.41 16.05 10.18
C ASP A 23 -9.42 15.09 9.47
N PRO A 24 -9.51 13.78 9.69
CA PRO A 24 -8.62 12.79 9.05
C PRO A 24 -8.56 12.94 7.52
N LEU A 25 -9.70 13.22 6.87
CA LEU A 25 -9.75 13.42 5.41
C LEU A 25 -9.02 14.69 4.97
N GLN A 26 -9.01 15.72 5.82
CA GLN A 26 -8.23 16.95 5.57
C GLN A 26 -6.74 16.67 5.63
N VAL A 27 -6.29 15.84 6.57
CA VAL A 27 -4.88 15.42 6.65
C VAL A 27 -4.47 14.63 5.42
N VAL A 28 -5.33 13.69 4.95
CA VAL A 28 -5.10 12.95 3.70
C VAL A 28 -5.09 13.89 2.50
N TRP A 29 -5.99 14.87 2.45
CA TRP A 29 -6.03 15.85 1.38
C TRP A 29 -4.73 16.66 1.31
N MET A 30 -4.24 17.19 2.44
CA MET A 30 -2.96 17.93 2.50
C MET A 30 -1.79 17.10 1.98
N ARG A 31 -1.68 15.84 2.42
CA ARG A 31 -0.63 14.92 1.98
C ARG A 31 -0.68 14.67 0.48
N VAL A 32 -1.88 14.41 -0.07
CA VAL A 32 -2.07 14.09 -1.49
C VAL A 32 -1.81 15.31 -2.36
N VAL A 33 -2.26 16.51 -1.94
CA VAL A 33 -2.00 17.77 -2.65
C VAL A 33 -0.50 18.06 -2.72
N VAL A 34 0.22 17.97 -1.59
CA VAL A 34 1.69 18.18 -1.56
C VAL A 34 2.37 17.22 -2.53
N ALA A 35 2.02 15.93 -2.50
CA ALA A 35 2.60 14.93 -3.39
C ALA A 35 2.23 15.18 -4.87
N ALA A 36 0.99 15.55 -5.15
CA ALA A 36 0.52 15.87 -6.50
C ALA A 36 1.26 17.06 -7.09
N LEU A 37 1.51 18.12 -6.29
CA LEU A 37 2.28 19.29 -6.71
C LEU A 37 3.73 18.92 -7.05
N VAL A 38 4.38 18.10 -6.22
CA VAL A 38 5.76 17.66 -6.46
C VAL A 38 5.86 16.78 -7.70
N LEU A 39 4.87 15.90 -7.93
CA LEU A 39 4.87 15.01 -9.10
C LEU A 39 4.14 15.60 -10.31
N ALA A 40 3.62 16.82 -10.24
CA ALA A 40 2.98 17.52 -11.37
C ALA A 40 3.86 17.57 -12.65
N PRO A 41 5.18 17.83 -12.58
CA PRO A 41 6.02 17.79 -13.77
C PRO A 41 6.01 16.44 -14.49
N VAL A 42 5.94 15.32 -13.72
CA VAL A 42 5.82 13.98 -14.28
C VAL A 42 4.47 13.79 -14.96
N ALA A 43 3.38 14.21 -14.31
CA ALA A 43 2.04 14.15 -14.90
C ALA A 43 1.96 14.95 -16.22
N LEU A 44 2.55 16.15 -16.25
CA LEU A 44 2.60 16.98 -17.45
C LEU A 44 3.40 16.34 -18.58
N ARG A 45 4.51 15.66 -18.26
CA ARG A 45 5.31 14.92 -19.25
C ARG A 45 4.52 13.77 -19.90
N PHE A 46 3.69 13.08 -19.13
CA PHE A 46 2.89 11.94 -19.57
C PHE A 46 1.40 12.28 -19.75
N ARG A 47 1.08 13.50 -20.17
CA ARG A 47 -0.30 14.05 -20.26
C ARG A 47 -1.27 13.23 -21.12
N ALA A 48 -0.80 12.33 -21.96
CA ALA A 48 -1.64 11.46 -22.79
C ALA A 48 -2.16 10.25 -22.01
N LEU A 49 -1.50 9.84 -20.91
CA LEU A 49 -1.81 8.62 -20.17
C LEU A 49 -3.25 8.54 -19.65
N PRO A 50 -3.87 9.60 -19.10
CA PRO A 50 -5.26 9.53 -18.64
C PRO A 50 -6.28 9.27 -19.76
N ARG A 51 -5.96 9.69 -21.00
CA ARG A 51 -6.81 9.42 -22.16
C ARG A 51 -6.60 8.00 -22.70
N GLN A 52 -5.39 7.46 -22.59
CA GLN A 52 -5.05 6.11 -23.06
C GLN A 52 -5.55 5.03 -22.10
N ARG A 53 -5.48 5.27 -20.78
CA ARG A 53 -5.81 4.32 -19.72
C ARG A 53 -6.69 4.95 -18.62
N PRO A 54 -7.88 5.51 -18.96
CA PRO A 54 -8.69 6.26 -18.00
C PRO A 54 -9.14 5.42 -16.80
N GLY A 55 -9.53 4.15 -17.02
CA GLY A 55 -9.96 3.24 -15.96
C GLY A 55 -8.85 2.91 -14.97
N LEU A 56 -7.61 2.72 -15.45
CA LEU A 56 -6.47 2.46 -14.58
C LEU A 56 -6.17 3.68 -13.70
N ILE A 57 -6.13 4.88 -14.28
CA ILE A 57 -5.82 6.11 -13.55
C ILE A 57 -6.92 6.45 -12.54
N ALA A 58 -8.19 6.36 -12.94
CA ALA A 58 -9.31 6.62 -12.05
C ALA A 58 -9.37 5.58 -10.90
N GLY A 59 -9.24 4.29 -11.23
CA GLY A 59 -9.24 3.23 -10.24
C GLY A 59 -8.06 3.33 -9.27
N PHE A 60 -6.85 3.59 -9.76
CA PHE A 60 -5.68 3.80 -8.93
C PHE A 60 -5.87 5.02 -8.00
N GLY A 61 -6.33 6.15 -8.55
CA GLY A 61 -6.56 7.35 -7.78
C GLY A 61 -7.66 7.20 -6.73
N LEU A 62 -8.80 6.57 -7.09
CA LEU A 62 -9.94 6.44 -6.19
C LEU A 62 -9.78 5.30 -5.17
N LEU A 63 -9.27 4.14 -5.58
CA LEU A 63 -9.10 2.99 -4.68
C LEU A 63 -7.76 3.02 -3.96
N GLY A 64 -6.65 3.12 -4.70
CA GLY A 64 -5.31 3.04 -4.13
C GLY A 64 -4.92 4.27 -3.32
N ILE A 65 -5.31 5.49 -3.77
CA ILE A 65 -4.94 6.72 -3.06
C ILE A 65 -6.07 7.18 -2.14
N VAL A 66 -7.26 7.46 -2.66
CA VAL A 66 -8.35 7.99 -1.83
C VAL A 66 -8.88 6.94 -0.88
N GLY A 67 -9.37 5.81 -1.39
CA GLY A 67 -10.04 4.78 -0.59
C GLY A 67 -9.12 4.21 0.49
N CYS A 68 -7.96 3.71 0.10
CA CYS A 68 -7.00 3.11 1.03
C CYS A 68 -6.54 4.13 2.09
N GLN A 69 -6.07 5.30 1.66
CA GLN A 69 -5.50 6.29 2.58
C GLN A 69 -6.56 7.00 3.44
N ALA A 70 -7.72 7.34 2.87
CA ALA A 70 -8.79 7.98 3.63
C ALA A 70 -9.34 7.06 4.72
N LEU A 71 -9.61 5.80 4.37
CA LEU A 71 -10.12 4.82 5.34
C LEU A 71 -9.08 4.50 6.43
N TYR A 72 -7.80 4.39 6.06
CA TYR A 72 -6.71 4.20 7.04
C TYR A 72 -6.61 5.39 8.01
N PHE A 73 -6.66 6.64 7.52
CA PHE A 73 -6.55 7.82 8.38
C PHE A 73 -7.79 8.02 9.25
N VAL A 74 -8.98 7.66 8.77
CA VAL A 74 -10.20 7.62 9.61
C VAL A 74 -10.09 6.52 10.67
N ALA A 75 -9.46 5.39 10.34
CA ALA A 75 -9.22 4.31 11.30
C ALA A 75 -8.29 4.76 12.44
N ILE A 76 -7.13 5.36 12.12
CA ILE A 76 -6.16 5.79 13.15
C ILE A 76 -6.66 6.96 14.01
N ALA A 77 -7.73 7.65 13.62
CA ALA A 77 -8.43 8.59 14.48
C ALA A 77 -9.23 7.89 15.61
N ARG A 78 -9.47 6.57 15.50
CA ARG A 78 -10.33 5.79 16.39
C ARG A 78 -9.61 4.63 17.09
N ILE A 79 -8.59 4.07 16.45
CA ILE A 79 -7.81 2.94 16.96
C ILE A 79 -6.32 3.25 16.86
N PRO A 80 -5.46 2.56 17.63
CA PRO A 80 -4.01 2.74 17.56
C PRO A 80 -3.46 2.52 16.15
N VAL A 81 -2.45 3.32 15.79
CA VAL A 81 -1.77 3.26 14.47
C VAL A 81 -1.21 1.86 14.21
N GLY A 82 -0.59 1.24 15.24
CA GLY A 82 -0.06 -0.11 15.14
C GLY A 82 -1.13 -1.16 14.84
N VAL A 83 -2.33 -1.03 15.43
CA VAL A 83 -3.47 -1.94 15.16
C VAL A 83 -4.02 -1.71 13.74
N ALA A 84 -4.22 -0.45 13.34
CA ALA A 84 -4.76 -0.13 12.03
C ALA A 84 -3.89 -0.68 10.88
N ILE A 85 -2.56 -0.55 10.99
CA ILE A 85 -1.64 -1.09 9.98
C ILE A 85 -1.64 -2.61 9.94
N LEU A 86 -1.74 -3.28 11.09
CA LEU A 86 -1.85 -4.74 11.14
C LEU A 86 -3.13 -5.25 10.48
N VAL A 87 -4.26 -4.54 10.63
CA VAL A 87 -5.50 -4.86 9.91
C VAL A 87 -5.32 -4.67 8.41
N GLU A 88 -4.65 -3.61 7.96
CA GLU A 88 -4.37 -3.38 6.54
C GLU A 88 -3.49 -4.49 5.95
N PHE A 89 -2.57 -5.05 6.74
CA PHE A 89 -1.74 -6.20 6.36
C PHE A 89 -2.50 -7.54 6.21
N LEU A 90 -3.81 -7.58 6.43
CA LEU A 90 -4.67 -8.66 5.93
C LEU A 90 -4.84 -8.60 4.40
N GLY A 91 -4.47 -7.52 3.72
CA GLY A 91 -4.59 -7.36 2.27
C GLY A 91 -4.10 -8.57 1.46
N PRO A 92 -2.89 -9.09 1.68
CA PRO A 92 -2.42 -10.30 0.98
C PRO A 92 -3.29 -11.53 1.20
N ALA A 93 -3.82 -11.72 2.41
CA ALA A 93 -4.74 -12.82 2.71
C ALA A 93 -6.08 -12.66 1.98
N LEU A 94 -6.61 -11.44 1.96
CA LEU A 94 -7.82 -11.08 1.21
C LEU A 94 -7.63 -11.25 -0.30
N LEU A 95 -6.47 -10.87 -0.84
CA LEU A 95 -6.13 -11.06 -2.25
C LEU A 95 -6.11 -12.53 -2.64
N LEU A 96 -5.51 -13.39 -1.81
CA LEU A 96 -5.52 -14.85 -2.02
C LEU A 96 -6.95 -15.42 -1.93
N GLY A 97 -7.75 -14.92 -0.99
CA GLY A 97 -9.17 -15.23 -0.90
C GLY A 97 -9.91 -14.88 -2.21
N TRP A 98 -9.66 -13.70 -2.74
CA TRP A 98 -10.20 -13.27 -4.04
C TRP A 98 -9.78 -14.20 -5.18
N ILE A 99 -8.48 -14.51 -5.30
CA ILE A 99 -7.93 -15.39 -6.32
C ILE A 99 -8.60 -16.77 -6.22
N ARG A 100 -8.76 -17.31 -5.02
CA ARG A 100 -9.34 -18.65 -4.80
C ARG A 100 -10.82 -18.70 -5.04
N LEU A 101 -11.58 -17.73 -4.52
CA LEU A 101 -13.05 -17.75 -4.49
C LEU A 101 -13.67 -17.16 -5.75
N VAL A 102 -13.12 -16.04 -6.24
CA VAL A 102 -13.68 -15.32 -7.39
C VAL A 102 -13.03 -15.74 -8.70
N GLN A 103 -11.70 -15.76 -8.77
CA GLN A 103 -10.99 -16.19 -9.97
C GLN A 103 -10.93 -17.73 -10.10
N ARG A 104 -11.30 -18.47 -9.04
CA ARG A 104 -11.29 -19.93 -8.98
C ARG A 104 -9.95 -20.58 -9.33
N ARG A 105 -8.86 -19.83 -9.16
CA ARG A 105 -7.50 -20.34 -9.40
C ARG A 105 -7.02 -21.13 -8.18
N PRO A 106 -6.23 -22.21 -8.38
CA PRO A 106 -5.65 -22.94 -7.27
C PRO A 106 -4.63 -22.06 -6.53
N VAL A 107 -4.65 -22.10 -5.19
CA VAL A 107 -3.64 -21.48 -4.33
C VAL A 107 -2.78 -22.57 -3.71
N THR A 108 -1.50 -22.27 -3.46
CA THR A 108 -0.58 -23.23 -2.84
C THR A 108 -0.98 -23.50 -1.40
N ARG A 109 -0.60 -24.68 -0.87
CA ARG A 109 -0.84 -25.02 0.54
C ARG A 109 -0.14 -24.01 1.47
N ALA A 110 1.06 -23.57 1.12
CA ALA A 110 1.79 -22.58 1.90
C ALA A 110 1.04 -21.24 1.93
N ALA A 111 0.48 -20.78 0.80
CA ALA A 111 -0.34 -19.57 0.77
C ALA A 111 -1.60 -19.71 1.65
N ALA A 112 -2.25 -20.87 1.66
CA ALA A 112 -3.40 -21.14 2.54
C ALA A 112 -2.99 -21.09 4.04
N VAL A 113 -1.83 -21.64 4.40
CA VAL A 113 -1.28 -21.51 5.75
C VAL A 113 -1.03 -20.04 6.10
N GLY A 114 -0.49 -19.23 5.17
CA GLY A 114 -0.31 -17.80 5.35
C GLY A 114 -1.62 -17.07 5.69
N VAL A 115 -2.71 -17.40 4.98
CA VAL A 115 -4.05 -16.84 5.24
C VAL A 115 -4.54 -17.23 6.65
N VAL A 116 -4.39 -18.50 7.04
CA VAL A 116 -4.79 -18.97 8.38
C VAL A 116 -4.00 -18.26 9.47
N LEU A 117 -2.68 -18.11 9.30
CA LEU A 117 -1.83 -17.39 10.24
C LEU A 117 -2.23 -15.90 10.37
N ALA A 118 -2.46 -15.24 9.22
CA ALA A 118 -2.85 -13.82 9.22
C ALA A 118 -4.22 -13.62 9.88
N THR A 119 -5.20 -14.47 9.55
CA THR A 119 -6.55 -14.38 10.14
C THR A 119 -6.55 -14.74 11.62
N GLY A 120 -5.84 -15.83 12.01
CA GLY A 120 -5.67 -16.22 13.41
C GLY A 120 -4.91 -15.17 14.22
N GLY A 121 -3.86 -14.58 13.65
CA GLY A 121 -3.14 -13.48 14.28
C GLY A 121 -4.03 -12.26 14.51
N MET A 122 -4.91 -11.93 13.56
CA MET A 122 -5.83 -10.81 13.70
C MET A 122 -6.83 -11.02 14.84
N THR A 123 -7.29 -12.25 15.11
CA THR A 123 -8.14 -12.52 16.28
C THR A 123 -7.44 -12.20 17.60
N CYS A 124 -6.11 -12.42 17.65
CA CYS A 124 -5.30 -12.04 18.80
C CYS A 124 -5.11 -10.52 18.90
N VAL A 125 -4.87 -9.83 17.76
CA VAL A 125 -4.71 -8.36 17.75
C VAL A 125 -5.98 -7.66 18.27
N VAL A 126 -7.15 -8.14 17.81
CA VAL A 126 -8.44 -7.54 18.17
C VAL A 126 -8.94 -7.97 19.57
N GLU A 127 -8.29 -8.97 20.17
CA GLU A 127 -8.66 -9.53 21.49
C GLU A 127 -10.15 -9.88 21.58
N ILE A 128 -10.66 -10.65 20.61
CA ILE A 128 -12.09 -11.00 20.51
C ILE A 128 -12.66 -11.60 21.81
N TRP A 129 -11.84 -12.31 22.58
CA TRP A 129 -12.23 -12.96 23.85
C TRP A 129 -12.47 -11.99 25.01
N SER A 130 -11.91 -10.76 24.97
CA SER A 130 -12.13 -9.72 25.99
C SER A 130 -13.26 -8.75 25.63
N GLY A 131 -13.96 -9.02 24.51
CA GLY A 131 -15.02 -8.16 23.96
C GLY A 131 -14.41 -6.93 23.29
N LEU A 132 -14.23 -6.93 22.00
CA LEU A 132 -13.67 -5.89 21.15
C LEU A 132 -12.94 -4.76 21.92
N ALA A 133 -11.64 -4.94 22.15
CA ALA A 133 -10.80 -3.97 22.87
C ALA A 133 -10.74 -2.59 22.19
N PHE A 134 -11.21 -2.51 20.92
CA PHE A 134 -11.12 -1.32 20.08
C PHE A 134 -12.47 -0.91 19.50
N ASP A 135 -12.56 0.35 19.06
CA ASP A 135 -13.72 0.86 18.31
C ASP A 135 -13.99 0.03 17.05
N ALA A 136 -15.17 -0.62 17.01
CA ALA A 136 -15.57 -1.47 15.88
C ALA A 136 -15.62 -0.70 14.54
N LEU A 137 -15.98 0.58 14.56
CA LEU A 137 -15.95 1.42 13.35
C LEU A 137 -14.51 1.68 12.89
N GLY A 138 -13.58 1.89 13.82
CA GLY A 138 -12.16 2.03 13.51
C GLY A 138 -11.60 0.79 12.82
N LEU A 139 -11.93 -0.40 13.35
CA LEU A 139 -11.56 -1.69 12.75
C LEU A 139 -12.21 -1.89 11.37
N LEU A 140 -13.48 -1.50 11.20
CA LEU A 140 -14.18 -1.57 9.92
C LEU A 140 -13.53 -0.67 8.87
N TYR A 141 -13.12 0.54 9.25
CA TYR A 141 -12.41 1.45 8.35
C TYR A 141 -11.03 0.89 7.95
N ALA A 142 -10.27 0.35 8.89
CA ALA A 142 -8.99 -0.29 8.60
C ALA A 142 -9.14 -1.50 7.66
N PHE A 143 -10.17 -2.33 7.87
CA PHE A 143 -10.50 -3.43 6.98
C PHE A 143 -10.94 -2.94 5.59
N GLY A 144 -11.71 -1.84 5.53
CA GLY A 144 -12.07 -1.18 4.27
C GLY A 144 -10.85 -0.69 3.51
N ALA A 145 -9.83 -0.15 4.21
CA ALA A 145 -8.55 0.22 3.60
C ALA A 145 -7.85 -0.99 2.97
N ALA A 146 -7.79 -2.13 3.69
CA ALA A 146 -7.24 -3.37 3.15
C ALA A 146 -8.01 -3.86 1.90
N CYS A 147 -9.33 -3.76 1.89
CA CYS A 147 -10.15 -4.10 0.71
C CYS A 147 -9.86 -3.17 -0.48
N CYS A 148 -9.72 -1.86 -0.25
CA CYS A 148 -9.35 -0.90 -1.29
C CYS A 148 -7.95 -1.19 -1.83
N GLN A 149 -7.01 -1.57 -0.97
CA GLN A 149 -5.66 -1.97 -1.36
C GLN A 149 -5.69 -3.21 -2.27
N VAL A 150 -6.48 -4.23 -1.92
CA VAL A 150 -6.66 -5.43 -2.77
C VAL A 150 -7.28 -5.07 -4.12
N ALA A 151 -8.35 -4.28 -4.12
CA ALA A 151 -8.99 -3.83 -5.36
C ALA A 151 -8.02 -3.07 -6.26
N TYR A 152 -7.18 -2.23 -5.68
CA TYR A 152 -6.10 -1.55 -6.39
C TYR A 152 -5.07 -2.53 -6.97
N PHE A 153 -4.62 -3.54 -6.22
CA PHE A 153 -3.69 -4.54 -6.75
C PHE A 153 -4.28 -5.34 -7.90
N VAL A 154 -5.55 -5.77 -7.78
CA VAL A 154 -6.26 -6.46 -8.85
C VAL A 154 -6.37 -5.60 -10.11
N LEU A 155 -6.67 -4.30 -9.95
CA LEU A 155 -6.75 -3.36 -11.05
C LEU A 155 -5.39 -3.11 -11.71
N ALA A 156 -4.33 -3.00 -10.90
CA ALA A 156 -2.97 -2.79 -11.39
C ALA A 156 -2.48 -4.00 -12.20
N ASP A 157 -2.77 -5.23 -11.74
CA ASP A 157 -2.42 -6.45 -12.43
C ASP A 157 -3.03 -6.49 -13.85
N HIS A 158 -4.35 -6.23 -13.96
CA HIS A 158 -5.04 -6.19 -15.26
C HIS A 158 -4.63 -5.00 -16.13
N GLY A 159 -4.21 -3.88 -15.54
CA GLY A 159 -3.86 -2.65 -16.25
C GLY A 159 -2.42 -2.60 -16.79
N THR A 160 -1.55 -3.49 -16.29
CA THR A 160 -0.12 -3.52 -16.62
C THR A 160 0.30 -4.74 -17.45
N GLU A 161 -0.62 -5.61 -17.80
CA GLU A 161 -0.36 -6.74 -18.69
C GLU A 161 -0.07 -6.25 -20.13
N GLY A 162 1.07 -6.70 -20.69
CA GLY A 162 1.46 -6.46 -22.09
C GLY A 162 2.73 -5.62 -22.25
N SER A 163 3.20 -5.55 -23.50
CA SER A 163 4.42 -4.81 -23.91
C SER A 163 4.31 -3.30 -23.77
N ASP A 164 3.11 -2.79 -23.51
CA ASP A 164 2.77 -1.36 -23.46
C ASP A 164 2.40 -0.89 -22.04
N ALA A 165 3.06 -1.49 -21.05
CA ALA A 165 2.84 -1.15 -19.63
C ALA A 165 3.22 0.32 -19.37
N PRO A 166 2.33 1.13 -18.76
CA PRO A 166 2.60 2.53 -18.49
C PRO A 166 3.71 2.71 -17.45
N GLU A 167 4.41 3.83 -17.53
CA GLU A 167 5.42 4.19 -16.53
C GLU A 167 4.78 4.33 -15.15
N PRO A 168 5.18 3.52 -14.14
CA PRO A 168 4.51 3.50 -12.83
C PRO A 168 4.50 4.85 -12.13
N VAL A 169 5.56 5.64 -12.25
CA VAL A 169 5.61 6.99 -11.64
C VAL A 169 4.58 7.91 -12.28
N ALA A 170 4.31 7.75 -13.59
CA ALA A 170 3.27 8.49 -14.27
C ALA A 170 1.86 8.09 -13.81
N VAL A 171 1.62 6.79 -13.55
CA VAL A 171 0.36 6.30 -12.98
C VAL A 171 0.14 6.91 -11.60
N ILE A 172 1.16 6.91 -10.74
CA ILE A 172 1.11 7.51 -9.41
C ILE A 172 0.82 9.02 -9.50
N ALA A 173 1.53 9.75 -10.35
CA ALA A 173 1.36 11.18 -10.51
C ALA A 173 -0.08 11.56 -10.95
N HIS A 174 -0.64 10.86 -11.91
CA HIS A 174 -2.02 11.08 -12.35
C HIS A 174 -3.05 10.59 -11.32
N GLY A 175 -2.78 9.46 -10.64
CA GLY A 175 -3.62 8.99 -9.55
C GLY A 175 -3.70 9.99 -8.39
N LEU A 176 -2.58 10.64 -8.04
CA LEU A 176 -2.56 11.73 -7.06
C LEU A 176 -3.40 12.93 -7.50
N LEU A 177 -3.39 13.28 -8.78
CA LEU A 177 -4.26 14.36 -9.30
C LEU A 177 -5.74 13.98 -9.19
N VAL A 178 -6.11 12.76 -9.59
CA VAL A 178 -7.49 12.25 -9.42
C VAL A 178 -7.86 12.23 -7.94
N GLY A 179 -6.96 11.72 -7.09
CA GLY A 179 -7.15 11.71 -5.64
C GLY A 179 -7.30 13.10 -5.04
N THR A 180 -6.52 14.08 -5.50
CA THR A 180 -6.66 15.48 -5.08
C THR A 180 -8.05 16.01 -5.39
N VAL A 181 -8.55 15.80 -6.62
CA VAL A 181 -9.89 16.25 -7.01
C VAL A 181 -10.97 15.58 -6.15
N ALA A 182 -10.92 14.26 -6.02
CA ALA A 182 -11.90 13.50 -5.24
C ALA A 182 -11.88 13.90 -3.76
N LEU A 183 -10.70 14.03 -3.14
CA LEU A 183 -10.56 14.45 -1.75
C LEU A 183 -10.97 15.91 -1.54
N THR A 184 -10.79 16.79 -2.51
CA THR A 184 -11.27 18.17 -2.41
C THR A 184 -12.80 18.23 -2.26
N LEU A 185 -13.52 17.31 -2.91
CA LEU A 185 -14.97 17.20 -2.80
C LEU A 185 -15.44 16.63 -1.46
N VAL A 186 -14.64 15.75 -0.83
CA VAL A 186 -15.04 15.03 0.39
C VAL A 186 -14.47 15.68 1.66
N ALA A 187 -13.22 16.14 1.63
CA ALA A 187 -12.56 16.73 2.79
C ALA A 187 -12.91 18.21 3.03
N HIS A 188 -13.55 18.85 2.06
CA HIS A 188 -13.98 20.25 2.15
C HIS A 188 -12.87 21.20 2.68
N PRO A 189 -11.72 21.34 1.98
CA PRO A 189 -10.53 22.05 2.49
C PRO A 189 -10.79 23.54 2.83
N TRP A 190 -11.87 24.12 2.31
CA TRP A 190 -12.31 25.49 2.64
C TRP A 190 -12.87 25.61 4.06
N THR A 191 -13.24 24.50 4.71
CA THR A 191 -13.70 24.47 6.10
C THR A 191 -12.55 24.29 7.10
N MET A 192 -11.32 24.06 6.61
CA MET A 192 -10.14 23.84 7.46
C MET A 192 -9.78 25.08 8.25
N ARG A 193 -9.41 24.88 9.50
CA ARG A 193 -8.83 25.91 10.34
C ARG A 193 -7.35 26.05 10.04
N TRP A 194 -7.00 26.74 8.95
CA TRP A 194 -5.62 26.90 8.49
C TRP A 194 -4.65 27.49 9.54
N SER A 195 -5.19 28.27 10.51
CA SER A 195 -4.41 28.80 11.63
C SER A 195 -3.75 27.71 12.47
N VAL A 196 -4.35 26.52 12.54
CA VAL A 196 -3.83 25.36 13.29
C VAL A 196 -2.48 24.88 12.74
N LEU A 197 -2.17 25.10 11.47
CA LEU A 197 -0.85 24.78 10.91
C LEU A 197 0.31 25.58 11.56
N GLY A 198 0.03 26.72 12.13
CA GLY A 198 0.99 27.50 12.90
C GLY A 198 1.21 27.01 14.33
N HIS A 199 0.42 26.03 14.80
CA HIS A 199 0.54 25.49 16.15
C HIS A 199 1.56 24.36 16.21
N GLN A 200 1.97 24.04 17.44
CA GLN A 200 2.78 22.87 17.74
C GLN A 200 1.87 21.66 17.94
N ALA A 201 2.25 20.54 17.39
CA ALA A 201 1.62 19.23 17.61
C ALA A 201 2.48 18.41 18.56
N ALA A 202 1.87 17.79 19.54
CA ALA A 202 2.57 16.90 20.46
C ALA A 202 2.96 15.60 19.75
N LEU A 203 4.24 15.32 19.66
CA LEU A 203 4.80 14.07 19.15
C LEU A 203 5.57 13.40 20.32
N GLY A 204 4.87 12.64 21.16
CA GLY A 204 5.37 12.17 22.44
C GLY A 204 5.70 13.35 23.35
N ASP A 205 6.93 13.37 23.88
CA ASP A 205 7.43 14.44 24.75
C ASP A 205 7.92 15.69 24.00
N ARG A 206 7.73 15.76 22.68
CA ARG A 206 8.24 16.84 21.84
C ARG A 206 7.12 17.59 21.15
N ASP A 207 7.24 18.91 21.15
CA ASP A 207 6.39 19.77 20.34
C ASP A 207 7.01 20.00 18.96
N VAL A 208 6.28 19.62 17.92
CA VAL A 208 6.72 19.74 16.52
C VAL A 208 5.75 20.65 15.77
N PRO A 209 6.22 21.62 14.98
CA PRO A 209 5.34 22.44 14.16
C PRO A 209 4.48 21.59 13.22
N ALA A 210 3.15 21.81 13.24
CA ALA A 210 2.21 21.02 12.43
C ALA A 210 2.56 21.06 10.93
N VAL A 211 3.08 22.18 10.43
CA VAL A 211 3.52 22.31 9.04
C VAL A 211 4.64 21.31 8.67
N LEU A 212 5.55 20.99 9.60
CA LEU A 212 6.61 20.00 9.37
C LEU A 212 6.05 18.59 9.28
N LEU A 213 5.03 18.26 10.07
CA LEU A 213 4.33 16.98 9.98
C LEU A 213 3.60 16.83 8.63
N VAL A 214 2.93 17.89 8.16
CA VAL A 214 2.32 17.93 6.83
C VAL A 214 3.38 17.75 5.74
N GLY A 215 4.51 18.44 5.85
CA GLY A 215 5.65 18.25 4.95
C GLY A 215 6.17 16.82 4.96
N TRP A 216 6.32 16.21 6.14
CA TRP A 216 6.75 14.83 6.29
C TRP A 216 5.81 13.86 5.60
N ILE A 217 4.50 13.92 5.90
CA ILE A 217 3.53 12.98 5.30
C ILE A 217 3.39 13.18 3.78
N GLY A 218 3.47 14.42 3.28
CA GLY A 218 3.37 14.71 1.85
C GLY A 218 4.64 14.34 1.08
N LEU A 219 5.82 14.79 1.56
CA LEU A 219 7.07 14.59 0.84
C LEU A 219 7.71 13.24 1.13
N VAL A 220 7.90 12.91 2.42
CA VAL A 220 8.63 11.68 2.80
C VAL A 220 7.73 10.47 2.70
N SER A 221 6.59 10.48 3.41
CA SER A 221 5.69 9.33 3.46
C SER A 221 4.82 9.17 2.21
N THR A 222 4.91 10.06 1.23
CA THR A 222 4.21 9.88 -0.05
C THR A 222 5.21 9.90 -1.20
N VAL A 223 5.82 11.03 -1.52
CA VAL A 223 6.68 11.13 -2.74
C VAL A 223 7.88 10.19 -2.64
N VAL A 224 8.71 10.33 -1.59
CA VAL A 224 9.91 9.49 -1.42
C VAL A 224 9.54 8.02 -1.29
N ALA A 225 8.49 7.71 -0.51
CA ALA A 225 8.04 6.35 -0.29
C ALA A 225 7.60 5.66 -1.59
N TYR A 226 6.76 6.32 -2.42
CA TYR A 226 6.33 5.77 -3.71
C TYR A 226 7.49 5.65 -4.71
N LEU A 227 8.35 6.66 -4.85
CA LEU A 227 9.50 6.60 -5.76
C LEU A 227 10.48 5.50 -5.37
N ALA A 228 10.79 5.37 -4.06
CA ALA A 228 11.63 4.31 -3.56
C ALA A 228 10.97 2.93 -3.72
N GLY A 229 9.65 2.82 -3.49
CA GLY A 229 8.87 1.61 -3.68
C GLY A 229 8.91 1.12 -5.12
N VAL A 230 8.57 1.98 -6.09
CA VAL A 230 8.62 1.65 -7.53
C VAL A 230 10.02 1.24 -7.97
N THR A 231 11.05 1.97 -7.52
CA THR A 231 12.44 1.64 -7.86
C THR A 231 12.85 0.29 -7.27
N SER A 232 12.38 -0.01 -6.07
CA SER A 232 12.65 -1.30 -5.40
C SER A 232 11.97 -2.47 -6.13
N VAL A 233 10.69 -2.36 -6.46
CA VAL A 233 9.94 -3.41 -7.17
C VAL A 233 10.57 -3.73 -8.53
N ARG A 234 11.08 -2.72 -9.25
CA ARG A 234 11.78 -2.91 -10.54
C ARG A 234 13.14 -3.60 -10.41
N ARG A 235 13.81 -3.50 -9.26
CA ARG A 235 15.18 -3.99 -9.06
C ARG A 235 15.28 -5.23 -8.20
N LEU A 236 14.23 -5.56 -7.45
CA LEU A 236 14.25 -6.61 -6.44
C LEU A 236 13.27 -7.73 -6.83
N SER A 237 13.54 -8.93 -6.31
CA SER A 237 12.62 -10.05 -6.46
C SER A 237 11.31 -9.83 -5.68
N PRO A 238 10.21 -10.51 -6.05
CA PRO A 238 8.95 -10.44 -5.31
C PRO A 238 9.08 -10.78 -3.82
N GLN A 239 9.99 -11.69 -3.49
CA GLN A 239 10.28 -12.08 -2.10
C GLN A 239 10.85 -10.92 -1.29
N VAL A 240 11.78 -10.16 -1.88
CA VAL A 240 12.35 -8.98 -1.22
C VAL A 240 11.31 -7.86 -1.09
N ALA A 241 10.42 -7.70 -2.07
CA ALA A 241 9.31 -6.76 -1.99
C ALA A 241 8.36 -7.10 -0.83
N ALA A 242 8.06 -8.40 -0.62
CA ALA A 242 7.27 -8.88 0.51
C ALA A 242 7.94 -8.58 1.87
N VAL A 243 9.26 -8.82 1.99
CA VAL A 243 10.02 -8.46 3.20
C VAL A 243 9.95 -6.96 3.49
N VAL A 244 10.07 -6.13 2.45
CA VAL A 244 9.98 -4.66 2.60
C VAL A 244 8.58 -4.24 3.06
N GLY A 245 7.52 -4.88 2.55
CA GLY A 245 6.16 -4.66 3.03
C GLY A 245 6.02 -4.96 4.53
N VAL A 246 6.42 -6.17 4.95
CA VAL A 246 6.37 -6.55 6.38
C VAL A 246 7.16 -5.57 7.25
N LEU A 247 8.33 -5.12 6.79
CA LEU A 247 9.15 -4.13 7.50
C LEU A 247 8.43 -2.80 7.71
N GLU A 248 7.55 -2.40 6.80
CA GLU A 248 6.72 -1.19 6.93
C GLU A 248 5.85 -1.24 8.18
N ALA A 249 5.14 -2.35 8.40
CA ALA A 249 4.28 -2.50 9.56
C ALA A 249 5.08 -2.56 10.88
N VAL A 250 6.24 -3.23 10.86
CA VAL A 250 7.14 -3.25 12.02
C VAL A 250 7.63 -1.84 12.35
N VAL A 251 8.07 -1.08 11.33
CA VAL A 251 8.52 0.30 11.52
C VAL A 251 7.39 1.18 12.02
N ALA A 252 6.18 1.08 11.44
CA ALA A 252 5.02 1.85 11.89
C ALA A 252 4.70 1.58 13.36
N THR A 253 4.67 0.32 13.77
CA THR A 253 4.38 -0.08 15.15
C THR A 253 5.47 0.41 16.12
N VAL A 254 6.75 0.25 15.75
CA VAL A 254 7.87 0.73 16.58
C VAL A 254 7.87 2.25 16.69
N LEU A 255 7.60 2.97 15.59
CA LEU A 255 7.51 4.43 15.62
C LEU A 255 6.31 4.91 16.43
N ALA A 256 5.16 4.22 16.36
CA ALA A 256 3.99 4.52 17.18
C ALA A 256 4.30 4.36 18.66
N TRP A 257 4.98 3.29 19.03
CA TRP A 257 5.43 3.09 20.40
C TRP A 257 6.41 4.16 20.88
N VAL A 258 7.45 4.45 20.09
CA VAL A 258 8.54 5.37 20.51
C VAL A 258 8.15 6.85 20.45
N LEU A 259 7.33 7.25 19.46
CA LEU A 259 7.08 8.66 19.16
C LEU A 259 5.71 9.17 19.65
N ILE A 260 4.73 8.30 19.81
CA ILE A 260 3.37 8.67 20.26
C ILE A 260 2.87 7.83 21.44
N ASP A 261 3.79 7.09 22.09
CA ASP A 261 3.54 6.32 23.30
C ASP A 261 2.39 5.30 23.18
N GLU A 262 2.18 4.76 21.96
CA GLU A 262 1.20 3.69 21.74
C GLU A 262 1.77 2.34 22.18
N HIS A 263 1.29 1.83 23.31
CA HIS A 263 1.68 0.52 23.83
C HIS A 263 0.76 -0.60 23.32
N LEU A 264 1.34 -1.62 22.71
CA LEU A 264 0.63 -2.84 22.37
C LEU A 264 0.74 -3.87 23.52
N GLY A 265 -0.38 -4.52 23.85
CA GLY A 265 -0.40 -5.64 24.78
C GLY A 265 0.29 -6.89 24.21
N ALA A 266 0.61 -7.84 25.10
CA ALA A 266 1.30 -9.08 24.69
C ALA A 266 0.51 -9.87 23.61
N ALA A 267 -0.82 -9.94 23.75
CA ALA A 267 -1.68 -10.60 22.75
C ALA A 267 -1.60 -9.91 21.39
N GLN A 268 -1.55 -8.58 21.37
CA GLN A 268 -1.44 -7.78 20.14
C GLN A 268 -0.08 -7.94 19.48
N ILE A 269 1.00 -8.03 20.25
CA ILE A 269 2.37 -8.27 19.75
C ILE A 269 2.45 -9.66 19.12
N ILE A 270 1.97 -10.69 19.80
CA ILE A 270 1.96 -12.06 19.29
C ILE A 270 1.06 -12.15 18.04
N GLY A 271 -0.15 -11.59 18.12
CA GLY A 271 -1.08 -11.54 16.99
C GLY A 271 -0.49 -10.79 15.79
N GLY A 272 0.16 -9.64 16.02
CA GLY A 272 0.85 -8.86 15.01
C GLY A 272 1.96 -9.65 14.32
N ALA A 273 2.80 -10.36 15.09
CA ALA A 273 3.82 -11.24 14.54
C ALA A 273 3.23 -12.34 13.65
N LEU A 274 2.09 -12.95 14.07
CA LEU A 274 1.40 -13.96 13.27
C LEU A 274 0.79 -13.36 12.00
N VAL A 275 0.19 -12.16 12.04
CA VAL A 275 -0.32 -11.44 10.86
C VAL A 275 0.81 -11.20 9.86
N LEU A 276 1.92 -10.66 10.31
CA LEU A 276 3.06 -10.35 9.45
C LEU A 276 3.71 -11.61 8.87
N ALA A 277 3.88 -12.66 9.67
CA ALA A 277 4.37 -13.95 9.18
C ALA A 277 3.40 -14.55 8.16
N GLY A 278 2.11 -14.49 8.41
CA GLY A 278 1.05 -14.94 7.50
C GLY A 278 1.06 -14.16 6.19
N ALA A 279 1.14 -12.83 6.25
CA ALA A 279 1.24 -11.97 5.07
C ALA A 279 2.50 -12.25 4.25
N PHE A 280 3.64 -12.45 4.91
CA PHE A 280 4.90 -12.82 4.26
C PHE A 280 4.80 -14.16 3.54
N VAL A 281 4.30 -15.20 4.22
CA VAL A 281 4.12 -16.53 3.62
C VAL A 281 3.12 -16.48 2.46
N ALA A 282 2.03 -15.74 2.60
CA ALA A 282 1.03 -15.56 1.56
C ALA A 282 1.62 -14.94 0.29
N GLN A 283 2.40 -13.87 0.44
CA GLN A 283 3.01 -13.14 -0.68
C GLN A 283 4.13 -13.94 -1.38
N THR A 284 4.96 -14.63 -0.61
CA THR A 284 6.10 -15.40 -1.17
C THR A 284 5.69 -16.73 -1.79
N SER A 285 4.53 -17.26 -1.40
CA SER A 285 4.00 -18.55 -1.86
C SER A 285 2.93 -18.42 -2.95
N ALA A 286 2.54 -17.20 -3.32
CA ALA A 286 1.69 -16.98 -4.48
C ALA A 286 2.42 -17.49 -5.73
N ALA A 287 1.76 -18.38 -6.50
CA ALA A 287 2.34 -18.84 -7.76
C ALA A 287 2.59 -17.62 -8.66
N PRO A 288 3.72 -17.57 -9.38
CA PRO A 288 3.92 -16.54 -10.40
C PRO A 288 2.71 -16.52 -11.33
N PRO A 289 2.28 -15.36 -11.84
CA PRO A 289 1.29 -15.34 -12.92
C PRO A 289 1.78 -16.29 -13.98
N ALA A 290 0.87 -17.18 -14.48
CA ALA A 290 1.22 -18.16 -15.48
C ALA A 290 1.82 -17.41 -16.68
N GLY A 291 3.14 -17.31 -16.70
CA GLY A 291 3.89 -16.81 -17.84
C GLY A 291 3.47 -17.68 -19.02
N GLY A 292 3.12 -17.03 -20.13
CA GLY A 292 2.92 -17.70 -21.39
C GLY A 292 4.08 -18.64 -21.70
N PRO A 293 3.93 -19.58 -22.64
CA PRO A 293 4.94 -20.58 -22.91
C PRO A 293 6.31 -19.89 -23.05
N VAL A 294 7.26 -20.35 -22.23
CA VAL A 294 8.66 -19.98 -22.46
C VAL A 294 8.92 -20.42 -23.90
N ASP A 295 9.10 -19.44 -24.79
CA ASP A 295 9.62 -19.69 -26.11
C ASP A 295 10.98 -20.41 -25.92
N THR A 296 10.93 -21.69 -25.84
CA THR A 296 12.13 -22.52 -25.99
C THR A 296 12.65 -22.19 -27.39
N PRO A 297 13.84 -21.63 -27.53
CA PRO A 297 14.41 -21.38 -28.86
C PRO A 297 14.29 -22.68 -29.64
N ALA A 298 13.65 -22.61 -30.81
CA ALA A 298 13.54 -23.74 -31.70
C ALA A 298 14.94 -24.36 -31.90
N PRO A 299 15.11 -25.67 -31.77
CA PRO A 299 16.40 -26.28 -32.02
C PRO A 299 16.88 -25.87 -33.42
N PRO A 300 18.19 -25.58 -33.59
CA PRO A 300 18.72 -25.15 -34.89
C PRO A 300 18.34 -26.20 -35.94
N PRO A 301 17.95 -25.77 -37.17
CA PRO A 301 17.55 -26.69 -38.21
C PRO A 301 18.67 -27.70 -38.46
N ALA A 302 18.29 -28.99 -38.43
CA ALA A 302 19.22 -30.08 -38.65
C ALA A 302 19.98 -29.84 -39.95
N ALA A 303 21.31 -29.89 -39.91
CA ALA A 303 22.18 -29.73 -41.05
C ALA A 303 21.74 -30.71 -42.13
N ARG A 304 21.38 -30.22 -43.33
CA ARG A 304 21.09 -31.05 -44.47
C ARG A 304 22.29 -31.94 -44.76
N PRO A 305 22.11 -33.26 -44.98
CA PRO A 305 23.20 -34.12 -45.38
C PRO A 305 23.76 -33.64 -46.73
N ALA A 306 25.07 -33.54 -46.76
CA ALA A 306 25.79 -33.18 -47.98
C ALA A 306 25.48 -34.20 -49.08
N THR A 307 24.97 -33.75 -50.22
CA THR A 307 24.82 -34.55 -51.45
C THR A 307 26.24 -34.96 -51.93
N PRO A 308 26.51 -36.26 -52.19
CA PRO A 308 27.78 -36.64 -52.77
C PRO A 308 27.90 -36.11 -54.19
N GLU A 309 28.96 -35.34 -54.44
CA GLU A 309 29.37 -34.99 -55.82
C GLU A 309 29.72 -36.26 -56.57
N LEU A 310 28.94 -36.59 -57.58
CA LEU A 310 29.29 -37.58 -58.59
C LEU A 310 30.32 -36.96 -59.53
N SER A 311 31.58 -37.42 -59.40
CA SER A 311 32.66 -37.16 -60.35
C SER A 311 32.31 -37.75 -61.74
N ARG A 312 32.34 -36.91 -62.75
CA ARG A 312 32.68 -37.26 -64.09
C ARG A 312 33.62 -36.19 -64.73
#